data_defeb6c00e91d3d7b5a9b13cf9fd6568
#
_entry.id   defeb6c00e91d3d7b5a9b13cf9fd6568
#
_cell.length_a   1.000
_cell.length_b   1.000
_cell.length_c   1.000
_cell.angle_alpha   90.00
_cell.angle_beta   90.00
_cell.angle_gamma   90.00
#
_symmetry.space_group_name_H-M   'P 1'
#
loop_
_entity.id
_entity.type
_entity.pdbx_description
1 polymer ?
#
loop_
_entity_poly.entity_id
_entity_poly.type
_entity_poly.pdbx_seq_one_letter_code
_entity_poly.pdbx_strand_id
1 'polypeptide(L)'
;MSIFDTFKRGLQKTATALSRSVSGIFTEVKKWDDETFRKLENELISADFGVSATKKIMADIRDRYQRGILNGSDDILNVAKEDMIAMLTPGTRKLRTAPDGSLTVILMVGVNGSGKTTTIGKLAARFRADGRRV
;
A
#
# COMPACT_ATOMS: atom_id res chain seq x y z
N MET A 1 -25.96 -3.35 -7.60
CA MET A 1 -24.47 -3.34 -7.69
C MET A 1 -23.96 -2.36 -6.65
N SER A 2 -23.23 -2.86 -5.67
CA SER A 2 -22.71 -2.00 -4.60
C SER A 2 -21.60 -1.08 -5.15
N ILE A 3 -21.56 0.16 -4.71
CA ILE A 3 -20.47 1.13 -4.98
C ILE A 3 -19.12 0.50 -4.59
N PHE A 4 -19.12 -0.38 -3.59
CA PHE A 4 -17.99 -1.18 -3.15
C PHE A 4 -17.44 -2.12 -4.23
N ASP A 5 -18.31 -2.73 -5.07
CA ASP A 5 -17.88 -3.64 -6.13
C ASP A 5 -17.22 -2.90 -7.29
N THR A 6 -17.66 -1.67 -7.56
CA THR A 6 -17.04 -0.82 -8.59
C THR A 6 -15.68 -0.30 -8.12
N PHE A 7 -15.55 0.03 -6.84
CA PHE A 7 -14.28 0.47 -6.23
C PHE A 7 -13.28 -0.69 -6.15
N LYS A 8 -13.73 -1.88 -5.75
CA LYS A 8 -12.92 -3.10 -5.71
C LYS A 8 -12.40 -3.47 -7.11
N ARG A 9 -13.22 -3.32 -8.16
CA ARG A 9 -12.80 -3.53 -9.56
C ARG A 9 -11.77 -2.49 -10.04
N GLY A 10 -11.89 -1.23 -9.65
CA GLY A 10 -10.91 -0.19 -9.96
C GLY A 10 -9.55 -0.48 -9.29
N LEU A 11 -9.57 -0.82 -8.02
CA LEU A 11 -8.36 -1.21 -7.28
C LEU A 11 -7.76 -2.53 -7.77
N GLN A 12 -8.60 -3.50 -8.21
CA GLN A 12 -8.12 -4.74 -8.80
C GLN A 12 -7.32 -4.51 -10.09
N LYS A 13 -7.71 -3.54 -10.94
CA LYS A 13 -6.94 -3.23 -12.15
C LYS A 13 -5.55 -2.69 -11.81
N THR A 14 -5.45 -1.77 -10.85
CA THR A 14 -4.17 -1.21 -10.41
C THR A 14 -3.33 -2.24 -9.66
N ALA A 15 -3.95 -3.00 -8.76
CA ALA A 15 -3.29 -4.09 -8.05
C ALA A 15 -2.85 -5.21 -9.00
N THR A 16 -3.62 -5.50 -10.06
CA THR A 16 -3.26 -6.51 -11.06
C THR A 16 -2.14 -6.02 -11.97
N ALA A 17 -2.09 -4.71 -12.31
CA ALA A 17 -0.98 -4.14 -13.08
C ALA A 17 0.31 -4.19 -12.27
N LEU A 18 0.28 -3.76 -11.02
CA LEU A 18 1.41 -3.83 -10.09
C LEU A 18 1.82 -5.28 -9.82
N SER A 19 0.86 -6.16 -9.58
CA SER A 19 1.10 -7.59 -9.38
C SER A 19 1.72 -8.24 -10.62
N ARG A 20 1.32 -7.86 -11.84
CA ARG A 20 1.91 -8.39 -13.07
C ARG A 20 3.35 -7.91 -13.28
N SER A 21 3.65 -6.64 -13.03
CA SER A 21 5.02 -6.11 -13.12
C SER A 21 5.93 -6.81 -12.12
N VAL A 22 5.47 -6.96 -10.89
CA VAL A 22 6.23 -7.66 -9.83
C VAL A 22 6.25 -9.16 -10.07
N SER A 23 5.12 -9.81 -10.41
CA SER A 23 5.05 -11.25 -10.68
C SER A 23 5.84 -11.66 -11.92
N GLY A 24 5.96 -10.81 -12.94
CA GLY A 24 6.78 -11.09 -14.12
C GLY A 24 8.25 -11.32 -13.76
N ILE A 25 8.78 -10.55 -12.81
CA ILE A 25 10.13 -10.74 -12.30
C ILE A 25 10.24 -12.08 -11.55
N PHE A 26 9.24 -12.42 -10.75
CA PHE A 26 9.25 -13.61 -9.90
C PHE A 26 9.04 -14.91 -10.66
N THR A 27 8.32 -14.91 -11.79
CA THR A 27 8.06 -16.12 -12.59
C THR A 27 9.23 -16.54 -13.47
N GLU A 28 10.12 -15.60 -13.84
CA GLU A 28 11.26 -15.89 -14.71
C GLU A 28 12.58 -16.13 -13.97
N VAL A 29 12.60 -15.87 -12.66
CA VAL A 29 13.83 -15.94 -11.86
C VAL A 29 14.16 -17.39 -11.49
N LYS A 30 15.16 -17.94 -12.15
CA LYS A 30 15.77 -19.22 -11.77
C LYS A 30 16.82 -19.10 -10.68
N LYS A 31 17.39 -17.92 -10.48
CA LYS A 31 18.43 -17.64 -9.50
C LYS A 31 18.38 -16.19 -9.06
N TRP A 32 18.48 -15.97 -7.77
CA TRP A 32 18.54 -14.64 -7.17
C TRP A 32 19.99 -14.17 -7.08
N ASP A 33 20.44 -13.50 -8.12
CA ASP A 33 21.74 -12.86 -8.21
C ASP A 33 21.61 -11.32 -8.10
N ASP A 34 22.76 -10.63 -8.11
CA ASP A 34 22.77 -9.17 -8.00
C ASP A 34 22.03 -8.46 -9.12
N GLU A 35 21.98 -9.02 -10.32
CA GLU A 35 21.23 -8.44 -11.45
C GLU A 35 19.73 -8.53 -11.18
N THR A 36 19.27 -9.67 -10.70
CA THR A 36 17.86 -9.90 -10.34
C THR A 36 17.42 -8.98 -9.22
N PHE A 37 18.23 -8.81 -8.18
CA PHE A 37 17.94 -7.87 -7.11
C PHE A 37 17.88 -6.42 -7.59
N ARG A 38 18.77 -6.01 -8.52
CA ARG A 38 18.72 -4.68 -9.13
C ARG A 38 17.46 -4.47 -9.97
N LYS A 39 17.03 -5.49 -10.72
CA LYS A 39 15.76 -5.43 -11.47
C LYS A 39 14.58 -5.21 -10.53
N LEU A 40 14.50 -5.98 -9.45
CA LEU A 40 13.44 -5.81 -8.43
C LEU A 40 13.45 -4.41 -7.80
N GLU A 41 14.64 -3.90 -7.46
CA GLU A 41 14.80 -2.55 -6.92
C GLU A 41 14.28 -1.48 -7.88
N ASN A 42 14.65 -1.57 -9.17
CA ASN A 42 14.21 -0.65 -10.20
C ASN A 42 12.69 -0.70 -10.42
N GLU A 43 12.09 -1.88 -10.39
CA GLU A 43 10.64 -2.04 -10.54
C GLU A 43 9.88 -1.45 -9.35
N LEU A 44 10.37 -1.63 -8.13
CA LEU A 44 9.78 -1.01 -6.95
C LEU A 44 9.84 0.53 -7.02
N ILE A 45 10.97 1.08 -7.48
CA ILE A 45 11.10 2.54 -7.67
C ILE A 45 10.16 3.02 -8.77
N SER A 46 10.08 2.30 -9.90
CA SER A 46 9.19 2.62 -11.03
C SER A 46 7.71 2.54 -10.66
N ALA A 47 7.38 1.72 -9.67
CA ALA A 47 6.03 1.60 -9.10
C ALA A 47 5.72 2.64 -8.01
N ASP A 48 6.50 3.72 -7.92
CA ASP A 48 6.33 4.82 -6.96
C ASP A 48 6.44 4.42 -5.47
N PHE A 49 7.12 3.32 -5.15
CA PHE A 49 7.40 2.96 -3.75
C PHE A 49 8.28 3.97 -3.03
N GLY A 50 9.04 4.75 -3.78
CA GLY A 50 10.00 5.69 -3.28
C GLY A 50 11.31 5.02 -2.83
N VAL A 51 12.42 5.74 -2.97
CA VAL A 51 13.78 5.21 -2.77
C VAL A 51 14.00 4.68 -1.35
N SER A 52 13.47 5.39 -0.34
CA SER A 52 13.69 5.00 1.08
C SER A 52 13.00 3.68 1.42
N ALA A 53 11.74 3.51 1.03
CA ALA A 53 10.99 2.28 1.26
C ALA A 53 11.60 1.11 0.47
N THR A 54 11.94 1.33 -0.80
CA THR A 54 12.60 0.32 -1.64
C THR A 54 13.90 -0.17 -1.03
N LYS A 55 14.78 0.75 -0.59
CA LYS A 55 16.05 0.37 0.04
C LYS A 55 15.86 -0.48 1.30
N LYS A 56 14.85 -0.16 2.11
CA LYS A 56 14.57 -0.93 3.32
C LYS A 56 14.10 -2.35 3.00
N ILE A 57 13.14 -2.49 2.07
CA ILE A 57 12.64 -3.80 1.61
C ILE A 57 13.78 -4.62 1.02
N MET A 58 14.59 -4.01 0.14
CA MET A 58 15.69 -4.71 -0.53
C MET A 58 16.80 -5.15 0.45
N ALA A 59 17.06 -4.35 1.49
CA ALA A 59 18.03 -4.71 2.52
C ALA A 59 17.59 -5.95 3.31
N ASP A 60 16.31 -6.02 3.73
CA ASP A 60 15.79 -7.17 4.46
C ASP A 60 15.74 -8.44 3.58
N ILE A 61 15.28 -8.31 2.34
CA ILE A 61 15.28 -9.42 1.39
C ILE A 61 16.68 -9.97 1.17
N ARG A 62 17.69 -9.10 0.94
CA ARG A 62 19.09 -9.53 0.74
C ARG A 62 19.67 -10.21 1.97
N ASP A 63 19.45 -9.66 3.17
CA ASP A 63 19.91 -10.27 4.43
C ASP A 63 19.34 -11.67 4.62
N ARG A 64 18.01 -11.81 4.50
CA ARG A 64 17.34 -13.11 4.66
C ARG A 64 17.77 -14.11 3.57
N TYR A 65 17.98 -13.65 2.34
CA TYR A 65 18.47 -14.50 1.26
C TYR A 65 19.89 -15.00 1.52
N GLN A 66 20.80 -14.11 1.93
CA GLN A 66 22.19 -14.47 2.28
C GLN A 66 22.27 -15.45 3.46
N ARG A 67 21.32 -15.36 4.38
CA ARG A 67 21.19 -16.29 5.53
C ARG A 67 20.54 -17.62 5.15
N GLY A 68 20.16 -17.83 3.90
CA GLY A 68 19.50 -19.05 3.43
C GLY A 68 18.09 -19.28 3.97
N ILE A 69 17.43 -18.20 4.42
CA ILE A 69 16.05 -18.26 4.96
C ILE A 69 15.03 -18.28 3.81
N LEU A 70 15.38 -17.66 2.67
CA LEU A 70 14.51 -17.54 1.50
C LEU A 70 14.91 -18.58 0.46
N ASN A 71 13.96 -19.41 0.06
CA ASN A 71 14.19 -20.51 -0.87
C ASN A 71 13.60 -20.26 -2.28
N GLY A 72 12.82 -19.21 -2.44
CA GLY A 72 12.16 -18.94 -3.72
C GLY A 72 11.47 -17.57 -3.79
N SER A 73 10.84 -17.35 -4.92
CA SER A 73 10.15 -16.09 -5.24
C SER A 73 9.00 -15.78 -4.28
N ASP A 74 8.28 -16.81 -3.84
CA ASP A 74 7.15 -16.64 -2.93
C ASP A 74 7.61 -16.16 -1.55
N ASP A 75 8.74 -16.64 -1.06
CA ASP A 75 9.31 -16.18 0.21
C ASP A 75 9.71 -14.70 0.13
N ILE A 76 10.33 -14.29 -0.97
CA ILE A 76 10.72 -12.90 -1.20
C ILE A 76 9.50 -11.99 -1.28
N LEU A 77 8.45 -12.43 -1.96
CA LEU A 77 7.19 -11.68 -2.03
C LEU A 77 6.53 -11.53 -0.67
N ASN A 78 6.58 -12.58 0.16
CA ASN A 78 6.05 -12.53 1.52
C ASN A 78 6.83 -11.55 2.40
N VAL A 79 8.16 -11.56 2.34
CA VAL A 79 9.02 -10.60 3.07
C VAL A 79 8.71 -9.17 2.63
N ALA A 80 8.65 -8.89 1.32
CA ALA A 80 8.29 -7.57 0.83
C ALA A 80 6.93 -7.11 1.34
N LYS A 81 5.95 -8.02 1.38
CA LYS A 81 4.61 -7.74 1.91
C LYS A 81 4.62 -7.47 3.42
N GLU A 82 5.36 -8.25 4.20
CA GLU A 82 5.53 -8.03 5.64
C GLU A 82 6.13 -6.66 5.93
N ASP A 83 7.19 -6.28 5.22
CA ASP A 83 7.85 -4.99 5.35
C ASP A 83 6.94 -3.83 4.99
N MET A 84 6.18 -3.95 3.89
CA MET A 84 5.18 -2.95 3.51
C MET A 84 4.11 -2.79 4.58
N ILE A 85 3.59 -3.87 5.13
CA ILE A 85 2.61 -3.83 6.23
C ILE A 85 3.23 -3.16 7.45
N ALA A 86 4.46 -3.51 7.81
CA ALA A 86 5.17 -2.92 8.94
C ALA A 86 5.38 -1.41 8.75
N MET A 87 5.71 -0.96 7.54
CA MET A 87 5.86 0.47 7.21
C MET A 87 4.53 1.24 7.27
N LEU A 88 3.42 0.59 6.93
CA LEU A 88 2.08 1.19 6.95
C LEU A 88 1.41 1.13 8.32
N THR A 89 1.97 0.38 9.26
CA THR A 89 1.36 0.14 10.58
C THR A 89 1.71 1.17 11.67
N PRO A 90 2.80 1.98 11.60
CA PRO A 90 3.15 2.87 12.69
C PRO A 90 2.13 4.01 12.86
N GLY A 91 1.64 4.16 14.07
CA GLY A 91 0.79 5.26 14.49
C GLY A 91 -0.68 4.88 14.76
N THR A 92 -1.33 5.72 15.53
CA THR A 92 -2.77 5.60 15.78
C THR A 92 -3.53 6.03 14.52
N ARG A 93 -4.17 5.07 13.84
CA ARG A 93 -5.05 5.31 12.68
C ARG A 93 -6.40 5.91 13.08
N LYS A 94 -6.57 6.30 14.33
CA LYS A 94 -7.79 6.95 14.79
C LYS A 94 -7.79 8.41 14.40
N LEU A 95 -8.88 8.83 13.78
CA LEU A 95 -9.10 10.25 13.55
C LEU A 95 -9.17 10.97 14.90
N ARG A 96 -8.40 12.02 15.05
CA ARG A 96 -8.51 12.87 16.24
C ARG A 96 -9.79 13.70 16.11
N THR A 97 -10.69 13.52 17.06
CA THR A 97 -11.90 14.33 17.16
C THR A 97 -11.83 15.20 18.41
N ALA A 98 -12.52 16.33 18.37
CA ALA A 98 -12.70 17.16 19.56
C ALA A 98 -13.44 16.39 20.66
N PRO A 99 -13.30 16.78 21.93
CA PRO A 99 -14.07 16.20 23.03
C PRO A 99 -15.58 16.22 22.77
N ASP A 100 -16.31 15.35 23.46
CA ASP A 100 -17.76 15.24 23.30
C ASP A 100 -18.44 16.61 23.55
N GLY A 101 -19.39 16.95 22.69
CA GLY A 101 -20.06 18.25 22.71
C GLY A 101 -19.36 19.37 21.95
N SER A 102 -18.13 19.15 21.48
CA SER A 102 -17.37 20.13 20.69
C SER A 102 -17.40 19.83 19.20
N LEU A 103 -17.20 20.88 18.39
CA LEU A 103 -17.16 20.78 16.94
C LEU A 103 -15.81 20.24 16.46
N THR A 104 -15.83 19.20 15.63
CA THR A 104 -14.65 18.75 14.88
C THR A 104 -14.73 19.26 13.45
N VAL A 105 -13.73 20.01 13.02
CA VAL A 105 -13.61 20.50 11.64
C VAL A 105 -12.58 19.65 10.89
N ILE A 106 -12.97 19.07 9.76
CA ILE A 106 -12.10 18.28 8.88
C ILE A 106 -11.97 19.00 7.56
N LEU A 107 -10.79 19.52 7.25
CA LEU A 107 -10.51 20.19 5.99
C LEU A 107 -9.96 19.19 4.96
N MET A 108 -10.67 19.06 3.82
CA MET A 108 -10.21 18.22 2.70
C MET A 108 -9.50 19.08 1.66
N VAL A 109 -8.23 18.80 1.42
CA VAL A 109 -7.37 19.53 0.48
C VAL A 109 -6.92 18.62 -0.66
N GLY A 110 -6.84 19.15 -1.88
CA GLY A 110 -6.35 18.42 -3.05
C GLY A 110 -6.68 19.15 -4.35
N VAL A 111 -6.04 18.74 -5.44
CA VAL A 111 -6.28 19.27 -6.80
C VAL A 111 -7.67 18.91 -7.34
N ASN A 112 -8.10 19.57 -8.41
CA ASN A 112 -9.36 19.25 -9.06
C ASN A 112 -9.36 17.79 -9.53
N GLY A 113 -10.49 17.09 -9.34
CA GLY A 113 -10.62 15.67 -9.71
C GLY A 113 -10.00 14.67 -8.72
N SER A 114 -9.33 15.10 -7.64
CA SER A 114 -8.69 14.20 -6.66
C SER A 114 -9.66 13.42 -5.76
N GLY A 115 -10.96 13.57 -5.94
CA GLY A 115 -11.97 12.85 -5.17
C GLY A 115 -12.35 13.46 -3.82
N LYS A 116 -12.04 14.76 -3.59
CA LYS A 116 -12.38 15.46 -2.33
C LYS A 116 -13.85 15.32 -1.95
N THR A 117 -14.76 15.71 -2.84
CA THR A 117 -16.21 15.66 -2.61
C THR A 117 -16.71 14.23 -2.36
N THR A 118 -16.19 13.27 -3.11
CA THR A 118 -16.50 11.84 -2.92
C THR A 118 -16.05 11.36 -1.53
N THR A 119 -14.86 11.77 -1.10
CA THR A 119 -14.31 11.41 0.22
C THR A 119 -15.13 12.06 1.34
N ILE A 120 -15.49 13.33 1.21
CA ILE A 120 -16.38 14.04 2.16
C ILE A 120 -17.70 13.29 2.31
N GLY A 121 -18.36 12.93 1.20
CA GLY A 121 -19.63 12.20 1.24
C GLY A 121 -19.51 10.84 1.95
N LYS A 122 -18.44 10.10 1.69
CA LYS A 122 -18.17 8.80 2.37
C LYS A 122 -17.90 8.96 3.85
N LEU A 123 -17.10 9.95 4.26
CA LEU A 123 -16.83 10.24 5.67
C LEU A 123 -18.09 10.69 6.40
N ALA A 124 -18.88 11.58 5.81
CA ALA A 124 -20.16 12.02 6.37
C ALA A 124 -21.12 10.86 6.59
N ALA A 125 -21.27 9.98 5.59
CA ALA A 125 -22.09 8.78 5.71
C ALA A 125 -21.63 7.85 6.85
N ARG A 126 -20.31 7.65 6.97
CA ARG A 126 -19.72 6.84 8.03
C ARG A 126 -19.97 7.45 9.42
N PHE A 127 -19.70 8.74 9.60
CA PHE A 127 -19.93 9.40 10.90
C PHE A 127 -21.42 9.41 11.30
N ARG A 128 -22.33 9.54 10.34
CA ARG A 128 -23.76 9.40 10.62
C ARG A 128 -24.14 7.98 11.04
N ALA A 129 -23.55 6.95 10.42
CA ALA A 129 -23.73 5.56 10.83
C ALA A 129 -23.19 5.28 12.24
N ASP A 130 -22.12 5.99 12.63
CA ASP A 130 -21.53 5.97 13.98
C ASP A 130 -22.33 6.83 14.99
N GLY A 131 -23.52 7.34 14.62
CA GLY A 131 -24.41 8.15 15.48
C GLY A 131 -23.99 9.62 15.64
N ARG A 132 -23.01 10.10 14.88
CA ARG A 132 -22.54 11.49 14.95
C ARG A 132 -23.41 12.42 14.08
N ARG A 133 -23.59 13.64 14.55
CA ARG A 133 -24.19 14.72 13.74
C ARG A 133 -23.11 15.29 12.81
N VAL A 134 -23.42 15.35 11.50
CA VAL A 134 -22.52 15.85 10.44
C VAL A 134 -23.31 16.86 9.59
#